data_d52429ec8fc1abe6df71db0873ab8ab5
#
_entry.id   d52429ec8fc1abe6df71db0873ab8ab5
#
_cell.length_a   1.000
_cell.length_b   1.000
_cell.length_c   1.000
_cell.angle_alpha   90.00
_cell.angle_beta   90.00
_cell.angle_gamma   90.00
#
_symmetry.space_group_name_H-M   'P 1'
#
loop_
_entity.id
_entity.type
_entity.pdbx_description
1 polymer ?
#
loop_
_entity_poly.entity_id
_entity_poly.type
_entity_poly.pdbx_seq_one_letter_code
_entity_poly.pdbx_strand_id
1 'polypeptide(L)'
;MATDTQQLARQILSETGAPVIVFDHVHLAFDDRVVLQDISFTLIKGHTKIILGASGSGKSTALKIIVGLLRADDGVVWVNGQRVDQLSEQQMMAVRADLGMIFQEGALFDSLTVRENVGYKLYEETDMPLEEVDKRVEEVLGFIGLQEHIDKMPSELSGGQRRRVAIARAMAFKPSILLYDEATTGLDPITATTVDDEMIKLRDLESVSSIIVTHQLRDAFYVATHMAQRDAAGRVQIVQATAAKEKQAEFIMLRDGLIVFEGDADALRASTDPYIRDFLS
;
A
#
# COMPACT_ATOMS: atom_id res chain seq x y z
N MET A 1 26.27 18.10 -5.11
CA MET A 1 24.95 17.54 -5.40
C MET A 1 24.44 16.54 -4.34
N ALA A 2 25.27 15.68 -3.72
CA ALA A 2 24.82 14.79 -2.64
C ALA A 2 24.43 15.50 -1.32
N THR A 3 24.84 16.74 -1.13
CA THR A 3 24.61 17.53 0.09
C THR A 3 23.20 18.13 0.16
N ASP A 4 22.58 18.39 -0.99
CA ASP A 4 21.27 19.06 -1.08
C ASP A 4 20.13 18.08 -0.77
N THR A 5 20.20 16.85 -1.26
CA THR A 5 19.16 15.81 -1.04
C THR A 5 19.13 15.35 0.42
N GLN A 6 20.30 15.22 1.07
CA GLN A 6 20.37 14.91 2.51
C GLN A 6 19.86 16.07 3.38
N GLN A 7 20.02 17.30 2.90
CA GLN A 7 19.55 18.49 3.59
C GLN A 7 18.04 18.66 3.42
N LEU A 8 17.48 18.37 2.25
CA LEU A 8 16.06 18.33 1.97
C LEU A 8 15.37 17.23 2.79
N ALA A 9 15.93 16.01 2.83
CA ALA A 9 15.42 14.93 3.66
C ALA A 9 15.41 15.28 5.15
N ARG A 10 16.44 15.99 5.66
CA ARG A 10 16.49 16.48 7.04
C ARG A 10 15.51 17.61 7.32
N GLN A 11 15.22 18.44 6.34
CA GLN A 11 14.27 19.56 6.47
C GLN A 11 12.82 19.03 6.48
N ILE A 12 12.49 18.05 5.64
CA ILE A 12 11.21 17.31 5.64
C ILE A 12 11.02 16.56 6.96
N LEU A 13 12.08 15.96 7.52
CA LEU A 13 12.07 15.27 8.83
C LEU A 13 11.71 16.18 10.00
N SER A 14 11.94 17.48 9.90
CA SER A 14 11.70 18.43 11.00
C SER A 14 10.28 19.00 11.03
N GLU A 15 9.56 19.01 9.90
CA GLU A 15 8.30 19.74 9.76
C GLU A 15 7.03 18.85 9.73
N THR A 16 7.12 17.58 9.30
CA THR A 16 5.92 16.77 9.01
C THR A 16 5.97 15.31 9.53
N GLY A 17 6.98 14.93 10.28
CA GLY A 17 7.20 13.52 10.68
C GLY A 17 8.18 12.80 9.75
N ALA A 18 8.62 11.59 10.14
CA ALA A 18 9.64 10.85 9.40
C ALA A 18 9.08 10.28 8.08
N PRO A 19 9.66 10.60 6.90
CA PRO A 19 9.30 9.97 5.66
C PRO A 19 9.76 8.51 5.65
N VAL A 20 8.84 7.61 5.24
CA VAL A 20 9.13 6.18 5.08
C VAL A 20 9.36 5.79 3.63
N ILE A 21 8.80 6.54 2.67
CA ILE A 21 9.12 6.43 1.24
C ILE A 21 9.34 7.83 0.68
N VAL A 22 10.39 7.98 -0.14
CA VAL A 22 10.67 9.22 -0.89
C VAL A 22 11.01 8.84 -2.32
N PHE A 23 10.29 9.43 -3.26
CA PHE A 23 10.66 9.51 -4.67
C PHE A 23 11.20 10.91 -4.94
N ASP A 24 12.33 11.01 -5.58
CA ASP A 24 12.99 12.26 -5.88
C ASP A 24 13.44 12.25 -7.34
N HIS A 25 12.72 12.99 -8.20
CA HIS A 25 12.94 13.13 -9.64
C HIS A 25 13.04 11.80 -10.39
N VAL A 26 12.18 10.80 -10.03
CA VAL A 26 12.25 9.45 -10.59
C VAL A 26 11.79 9.43 -12.05
N HIS A 27 12.62 8.85 -12.91
CA HIS A 27 12.35 8.61 -14.33
C HIS A 27 12.48 7.13 -14.66
N LEU A 28 11.55 6.60 -15.48
CA LEU A 28 11.62 5.24 -16.01
C LEU A 28 11.00 5.16 -17.39
N ALA A 29 11.72 4.57 -18.34
CA ALA A 29 11.23 4.23 -19.67
C ALA A 29 11.43 2.74 -19.97
N PHE A 30 10.60 2.19 -20.83
CA PHE A 30 10.81 0.88 -21.45
C PHE A 30 10.97 1.11 -22.95
N ASP A 31 12.15 0.84 -23.47
CA ASP A 31 12.56 1.19 -24.83
C ASP A 31 12.27 2.70 -25.10
N ASP A 32 11.44 3.01 -26.07
CA ASP A 32 11.08 4.39 -26.43
C ASP A 32 9.87 4.94 -25.65
N ARG A 33 9.26 4.15 -24.74
CA ARG A 33 8.08 4.55 -23.99
C ARG A 33 8.42 5.00 -22.59
N VAL A 34 8.31 6.30 -22.35
CA VAL A 34 8.39 6.86 -20.99
C VAL A 34 7.17 6.44 -20.19
N VAL A 35 7.37 5.87 -19.00
CA VAL A 35 6.33 5.39 -18.09
C VAL A 35 6.22 6.25 -16.83
N LEU A 36 7.36 6.72 -16.32
CA LEU A 36 7.42 7.69 -15.22
C LEU A 36 8.37 8.82 -15.67
N GLN A 37 7.91 10.06 -15.51
CA GLN A 37 8.65 11.24 -15.92
C GLN A 37 8.71 12.25 -14.77
N ASP A 38 9.88 12.39 -14.14
CA ASP A 38 10.14 13.37 -13.08
C ASP A 38 9.16 13.22 -11.89
N ILE A 39 8.97 11.99 -11.40
CA ILE A 39 8.05 11.70 -10.32
C ILE A 39 8.71 11.98 -8.97
N SER A 40 8.12 12.90 -8.20
CA SER A 40 8.57 13.22 -6.85
C SER A 40 7.39 13.22 -5.89
N PHE A 41 7.46 12.42 -4.83
CA PHE A 41 6.50 12.41 -3.74
C PHE A 41 7.08 11.79 -2.47
N THR A 42 6.38 11.98 -1.35
CA THR A 42 6.80 11.45 -0.05
C THR A 42 5.62 10.77 0.66
N LEU A 43 5.87 9.59 1.26
CA LEU A 43 4.95 8.97 2.21
C LEU A 43 5.48 9.15 3.63
N ILE A 44 4.70 9.76 4.49
CA ILE A 44 5.00 9.96 5.90
C ILE A 44 4.57 8.72 6.72
N LYS A 45 5.30 8.42 7.79
CA LYS A 45 4.99 7.30 8.70
C LYS A 45 3.55 7.39 9.23
N GLY A 46 2.80 6.29 9.13
CA GLY A 46 1.41 6.18 9.57
C GLY A 46 0.39 6.87 8.66
N HIS A 47 0.83 7.44 7.53
CA HIS A 47 -0.05 8.04 6.52
C HIS A 47 -0.38 7.08 5.39
N THR A 48 -1.37 7.47 4.59
CA THR A 48 -1.74 6.79 3.35
C THR A 48 -1.51 7.70 2.15
N LYS A 49 -0.82 7.22 1.13
CA LYS A 49 -0.73 7.88 -0.17
C LYS A 49 -1.59 7.10 -1.17
N ILE A 50 -2.56 7.75 -1.77
CA ILE A 50 -3.48 7.14 -2.75
C ILE A 50 -3.09 7.63 -4.14
N ILE A 51 -2.64 6.71 -5.00
CA ILE A 51 -2.21 7.02 -6.36
C ILE A 51 -3.34 6.65 -7.32
N LEU A 52 -3.97 7.66 -7.90
CA LEU A 52 -5.03 7.57 -8.90
C LEU A 52 -4.47 7.71 -10.32
N GLY A 53 -5.21 7.26 -11.31
CA GLY A 53 -4.91 7.46 -12.73
C GLY A 53 -5.46 6.34 -13.62
N ALA A 54 -5.52 6.58 -14.90
CA ALA A 54 -5.98 5.60 -15.89
C ALA A 54 -5.06 4.36 -15.94
N SER A 55 -5.56 3.27 -16.53
CA SER A 55 -4.72 2.08 -16.76
C SER A 55 -3.51 2.45 -17.63
N GLY A 56 -2.34 1.97 -17.23
CA GLY A 56 -1.08 2.25 -17.93
C GLY A 56 -0.43 3.61 -17.60
N SER A 57 -0.94 4.38 -16.64
CA SER A 57 -0.35 5.68 -16.24
C SER A 57 0.93 5.59 -15.41
N GLY A 58 1.41 4.36 -15.06
CA GLY A 58 2.65 4.16 -14.30
C GLY A 58 2.46 3.81 -12.82
N LYS A 59 1.23 3.71 -12.31
CA LYS A 59 0.92 3.46 -10.89
C LYS A 59 1.60 2.20 -10.33
N SER A 60 1.33 1.04 -10.92
CA SER A 60 1.93 -0.23 -10.49
C SER A 60 3.45 -0.26 -10.72
N THR A 61 3.95 0.54 -11.67
CA THR A 61 5.38 0.71 -11.93
C THR A 61 6.06 1.36 -10.73
N ALA A 62 5.46 2.40 -10.15
CA ALA A 62 5.98 3.04 -8.94
C ALA A 62 6.08 2.03 -7.77
N LEU A 63 5.05 1.18 -7.56
CA LEU A 63 5.11 0.13 -6.53
C LEU A 63 6.23 -0.88 -6.78
N LYS A 64 6.43 -1.28 -8.05
CA LYS A 64 7.50 -2.21 -8.42
C LYS A 64 8.90 -1.64 -8.20
N ILE A 65 9.07 -0.33 -8.32
CA ILE A 65 10.34 0.34 -7.98
C ILE A 65 10.58 0.30 -6.47
N ILE A 66 9.55 0.57 -5.65
CA ILE A 66 9.65 0.52 -4.18
C ILE A 66 10.14 -0.84 -3.68
N VAL A 67 9.59 -1.92 -4.24
CA VAL A 67 9.98 -3.29 -3.85
C VAL A 67 11.23 -3.79 -4.60
N GLY A 68 11.84 -2.96 -5.46
CA GLY A 68 13.05 -3.29 -6.21
C GLY A 68 12.87 -4.34 -7.30
N LEU A 69 11.66 -4.55 -7.81
CA LEU A 69 11.39 -5.37 -8.99
C LEU A 69 11.71 -4.64 -10.30
N LEU A 70 11.72 -3.32 -10.25
CA LEU A 70 12.17 -2.43 -11.32
C LEU A 70 13.17 -1.43 -10.75
N ARG A 71 14.10 -0.98 -11.58
CA ARG A 71 15.02 0.11 -11.26
C ARG A 71 14.65 1.33 -12.08
N ALA A 72 14.67 2.50 -11.45
CA ALA A 72 14.57 3.76 -12.16
C ALA A 72 15.81 4.00 -13.04
N ASP A 73 15.60 4.67 -14.19
CA ASP A 73 16.68 5.07 -15.08
C ASP A 73 17.40 6.31 -14.53
N ASP A 74 16.65 7.20 -13.84
CA ASP A 74 17.20 8.38 -13.17
C ASP A 74 16.36 8.71 -11.92
N GLY A 75 16.89 9.60 -11.09
CA GLY A 75 16.30 9.96 -9.80
C GLY A 75 16.74 9.05 -8.65
N VAL A 76 16.12 9.24 -7.49
CA VAL A 76 16.47 8.53 -6.27
C VAL A 76 15.21 8.04 -5.56
N VAL A 77 15.26 6.81 -5.03
CA VAL A 77 14.18 6.24 -4.21
C VAL A 77 14.71 5.80 -2.86
N TRP A 78 14.03 6.25 -1.80
CA TRP A 78 14.33 5.88 -0.42
C TRP A 78 13.16 5.13 0.19
N VAL A 79 13.47 4.06 0.92
CA VAL A 79 12.51 3.28 1.71
C VAL A 79 13.09 3.10 3.11
N ASN A 80 12.37 3.53 4.14
CA ASN A 80 12.81 3.50 5.53
C ASN A 80 14.23 4.03 5.73
N GLY A 81 14.56 5.13 5.05
CA GLY A 81 15.87 5.79 5.12
C GLY A 81 17.00 5.09 4.35
N GLN A 82 16.71 4.01 3.62
CA GLN A 82 17.66 3.33 2.74
C GLN A 82 17.40 3.71 1.29
N ARG A 83 18.44 4.08 0.58
CA ARG A 83 18.40 4.36 -0.86
C ARG A 83 18.36 3.04 -1.63
N VAL A 84 17.18 2.74 -2.27
CA VAL A 84 16.92 1.42 -2.85
C VAL A 84 17.31 1.27 -4.31
N ASP A 85 17.45 2.35 -5.07
CA ASP A 85 17.81 2.34 -6.49
C ASP A 85 19.20 1.76 -6.78
N GLN A 86 20.09 1.70 -5.78
CA GLN A 86 21.46 1.20 -5.90
C GLN A 86 21.71 -0.12 -5.15
N LEU A 87 20.71 -0.68 -4.46
CA LEU A 87 20.90 -1.90 -3.69
C LEU A 87 21.04 -3.14 -4.58
N SER A 88 21.86 -4.09 -4.12
CA SER A 88 21.91 -5.43 -4.66
C SER A 88 20.65 -6.21 -4.26
N GLU A 89 20.34 -7.31 -4.95
CA GLU A 89 19.20 -8.18 -4.60
C GLU A 89 19.25 -8.65 -3.15
N GLN A 90 20.43 -9.06 -2.67
CA GLN A 90 20.62 -9.46 -1.27
C GLN A 90 20.32 -8.33 -0.27
N GLN A 91 20.68 -7.11 -0.59
CA GLN A 91 20.36 -5.94 0.26
C GLN A 91 18.87 -5.61 0.20
N MET A 92 18.23 -5.76 -0.98
CA MET A 92 16.78 -5.58 -1.13
C MET A 92 15.95 -6.57 -0.31
N MET A 93 16.46 -7.77 -0.03
CA MET A 93 15.76 -8.72 0.88
C MET A 93 15.50 -8.11 2.25
N ALA A 94 16.47 -7.37 2.81
CA ALA A 94 16.31 -6.70 4.11
C ALA A 94 15.26 -5.56 4.04
N VAL A 95 15.18 -4.82 2.93
CA VAL A 95 14.15 -3.80 2.71
C VAL A 95 12.77 -4.45 2.59
N ARG A 96 12.64 -5.52 1.77
CA ARG A 96 11.39 -6.28 1.59
C ARG A 96 10.92 -6.98 2.87
N ALA A 97 11.81 -7.20 3.85
CA ALA A 97 11.42 -7.77 5.13
C ALA A 97 10.43 -6.88 5.89
N ASP A 98 10.41 -5.58 5.64
CA ASP A 98 9.50 -4.61 6.27
C ASP A 98 8.42 -4.07 5.32
N LEU A 99 8.31 -4.63 4.11
CA LEU A 99 7.32 -4.27 3.11
C LEU A 99 6.34 -5.41 2.88
N GLY A 100 5.04 -5.14 2.95
CA GLY A 100 4.01 -6.04 2.45
C GLY A 100 3.43 -5.55 1.14
N MET A 101 3.18 -6.46 0.19
CA MET A 101 2.56 -6.12 -1.08
C MET A 101 1.34 -6.99 -1.35
N ILE A 102 0.24 -6.35 -1.69
CA ILE A 102 -1.03 -6.98 -2.07
C ILE A 102 -1.25 -6.70 -3.55
N PHE A 103 -1.24 -7.74 -4.36
CA PHE A 103 -1.44 -7.67 -5.81
C PHE A 103 -2.91 -7.72 -6.20
N GLN A 104 -3.22 -7.25 -7.38
CA GLN A 104 -4.58 -7.13 -7.95
C GLN A 104 -5.42 -8.41 -7.82
N GLU A 105 -4.84 -9.60 -7.97
CA GLU A 105 -5.55 -10.88 -7.83
C GLU A 105 -5.22 -11.62 -6.52
N GLY A 106 -4.54 -10.94 -5.57
CA GLY A 106 -4.09 -11.53 -4.31
C GLY A 106 -2.82 -12.36 -4.45
N ALA A 107 -2.52 -12.91 -5.63
CA ALA A 107 -1.34 -13.72 -5.95
C ALA A 107 -1.07 -14.81 -4.90
N LEU A 108 -2.11 -15.52 -4.45
CA LEU A 108 -1.96 -16.67 -3.55
C LEU A 108 -1.33 -17.85 -4.28
N PHE A 109 -0.61 -18.68 -3.55
CA PHE A 109 -0.14 -19.95 -4.05
C PHE A 109 -1.30 -20.93 -4.10
N ASP A 110 -1.73 -21.35 -5.29
CA ASP A 110 -2.89 -22.23 -5.50
C ASP A 110 -2.70 -23.63 -4.90
N SER A 111 -1.45 -24.06 -4.74
CA SER A 111 -1.07 -25.37 -4.17
C SER A 111 -0.96 -25.39 -2.65
N LEU A 112 -1.13 -24.24 -2.00
CA LEU A 112 -1.03 -24.09 -0.55
C LEU A 112 -2.39 -23.74 0.06
N THR A 113 -2.66 -24.23 1.26
CA THR A 113 -3.82 -23.86 2.06
C THR A 113 -3.75 -22.37 2.46
N VAL A 114 -4.84 -21.85 3.01
CA VAL A 114 -4.87 -20.48 3.60
C VAL A 114 -3.81 -20.35 4.69
N ARG A 115 -3.68 -21.33 5.60
CA ARG A 115 -2.65 -21.39 6.64
C ARG A 115 -1.26 -21.22 6.06
N GLU A 116 -0.92 -22.07 5.09
CA GLU A 116 0.39 -22.07 4.45
C GLU A 116 0.65 -20.79 3.64
N ASN A 117 -0.36 -20.25 2.95
CA ASN A 117 -0.23 -18.97 2.26
C ASN A 117 0.08 -17.84 3.24
N VAL A 118 -0.65 -17.73 4.35
CA VAL A 118 -0.47 -16.66 5.33
C VAL A 118 0.85 -16.79 6.07
N GLY A 119 1.22 -18.02 6.46
CA GLY A 119 2.48 -18.30 7.16
C GLY A 119 3.71 -18.41 6.27
N TYR A 120 3.56 -18.40 4.94
CA TYR A 120 4.61 -18.74 3.98
C TYR A 120 5.96 -18.08 4.28
N LYS A 121 5.99 -16.76 4.41
CA LYS A 121 7.22 -16.03 4.68
C LYS A 121 7.81 -16.34 6.05
N LEU A 122 6.97 -16.60 7.05
CA LEU A 122 7.42 -16.97 8.38
C LEU A 122 8.06 -18.35 8.40
N TYR A 123 7.49 -19.32 7.65
CA TYR A 123 8.05 -20.66 7.53
C TYR A 123 9.39 -20.68 6.77
N GLU A 124 9.52 -19.86 5.71
CA GLU A 124 10.67 -19.92 4.81
C GLU A 124 11.82 -18.99 5.21
N GLU A 125 11.53 -17.85 5.85
CA GLU A 125 12.51 -16.78 6.07
C GLU A 125 12.85 -16.55 7.55
N THR A 126 12.27 -17.33 8.50
CA THR A 126 12.55 -17.15 9.93
C THR A 126 12.81 -18.46 10.64
N ASP A 127 13.53 -18.40 11.75
CA ASP A 127 13.73 -19.55 12.69
C ASP A 127 12.60 -19.63 13.74
N MET A 128 11.43 -19.03 13.47
CA MET A 128 10.30 -19.03 14.39
C MET A 128 9.76 -20.44 14.59
N PRO A 129 9.52 -20.91 15.84
CA PRO A 129 8.90 -22.21 16.08
C PRO A 129 7.55 -22.34 15.40
N LEU A 130 7.24 -23.51 14.85
CA LEU A 130 5.98 -23.76 14.11
C LEU A 130 4.74 -23.37 14.91
N GLU A 131 4.71 -23.63 16.23
CA GLU A 131 3.61 -23.24 17.11
C GLU A 131 3.40 -21.72 17.17
N GLU A 132 4.48 -20.94 17.11
CA GLU A 132 4.41 -19.47 17.10
C GLU A 132 3.95 -18.96 15.72
N VAL A 133 4.40 -19.60 14.63
CA VAL A 133 3.92 -19.29 13.27
C VAL A 133 2.43 -19.58 13.18
N ASP A 134 1.95 -20.74 13.63
CA ASP A 134 0.54 -21.11 13.61
C ASP A 134 -0.31 -20.13 14.43
N LYS A 135 0.15 -19.77 15.63
CA LYS A 135 -0.51 -18.75 16.46
C LYS A 135 -0.58 -17.40 15.75
N ARG A 136 0.48 -16.99 15.06
CA ARG A 136 0.49 -15.75 14.29
C ARG A 136 -0.46 -15.80 13.10
N VAL A 137 -0.53 -16.93 12.40
CA VAL A 137 -1.48 -17.16 11.30
C VAL A 137 -2.92 -17.04 11.81
N GLU A 138 -3.25 -17.68 12.93
CA GLU A 138 -4.59 -17.61 13.53
C GLU A 138 -4.93 -16.17 13.98
N GLU A 139 -3.97 -15.44 14.54
CA GLU A 139 -4.15 -14.04 14.94
C GLU A 139 -4.52 -13.15 13.75
N VAL A 140 -3.74 -13.22 12.64
CA VAL A 140 -4.02 -12.38 11.47
C VAL A 140 -5.28 -12.80 10.72
N LEU A 141 -5.59 -14.10 10.67
CA LEU A 141 -6.87 -14.57 10.11
C LEU A 141 -8.06 -14.13 10.97
N GLY A 142 -7.87 -14.07 12.30
CA GLY A 142 -8.86 -13.50 13.21
C GLY A 142 -9.12 -12.03 12.99
N PHE A 143 -8.06 -11.27 12.74
CA PHE A 143 -8.15 -9.85 12.43
C PHE A 143 -9.04 -9.58 11.20
N ILE A 144 -8.91 -10.41 10.15
CA ILE A 144 -9.67 -10.28 8.90
C ILE A 144 -10.96 -11.12 8.86
N GLY A 145 -11.33 -11.80 9.96
CA GLY A 145 -12.56 -12.60 10.07
C GLY A 145 -12.60 -13.83 9.16
N LEU A 146 -11.49 -14.52 8.97
CA LEU A 146 -11.37 -15.71 8.10
C LEU A 146 -10.79 -16.94 8.82
N GLN A 147 -10.85 -17.02 10.15
CA GLN A 147 -10.31 -18.16 10.92
C GLN A 147 -10.90 -19.51 10.49
N GLU A 148 -12.21 -19.56 10.21
CA GLU A 148 -12.90 -20.77 9.78
C GLU A 148 -12.49 -21.29 8.39
N HIS A 149 -11.66 -20.50 7.66
CA HIS A 149 -11.20 -20.84 6.32
C HIS A 149 -9.72 -21.27 6.30
N ILE A 150 -9.11 -21.43 7.47
CA ILE A 150 -7.66 -21.63 7.64
C ILE A 150 -7.10 -22.85 6.86
N ASP A 151 -7.88 -23.92 6.78
CA ASP A 151 -7.46 -25.19 6.10
C ASP A 151 -7.99 -25.29 4.67
N LYS A 152 -8.68 -24.25 4.14
CA LYS A 152 -9.19 -24.23 2.77
C LYS A 152 -8.08 -23.93 1.76
N MET A 153 -8.31 -24.38 0.53
CA MET A 153 -7.50 -24.00 -0.63
C MET A 153 -8.01 -22.65 -1.21
N PRO A 154 -7.16 -21.86 -1.89
CA PRO A 154 -7.59 -20.63 -2.55
C PRO A 154 -8.75 -20.79 -3.52
N SER A 155 -8.86 -21.95 -4.20
CA SER A 155 -9.95 -22.28 -5.11
C SER A 155 -11.32 -22.40 -4.44
N GLU A 156 -11.36 -22.61 -3.13
CA GLU A 156 -12.58 -22.74 -2.34
C GLU A 156 -13.07 -21.40 -1.75
N LEU A 157 -12.33 -20.30 -2.06
CA LEU A 157 -12.61 -18.97 -1.55
C LEU A 157 -13.26 -18.08 -2.61
N SER A 158 -14.13 -17.16 -2.17
CA SER A 158 -14.61 -16.07 -3.01
C SER A 158 -13.48 -15.10 -3.35
N GLY A 159 -13.68 -14.24 -4.37
CA GLY A 159 -12.69 -13.23 -4.75
C GLY A 159 -12.28 -12.33 -3.58
N GLY A 160 -13.27 -11.83 -2.81
CA GLY A 160 -13.00 -11.00 -1.63
C GLY A 160 -12.32 -11.75 -0.49
N GLN A 161 -12.63 -13.03 -0.28
CA GLN A 161 -11.92 -13.86 0.69
C GLN A 161 -10.46 -14.04 0.29
N ARG A 162 -10.16 -14.31 -0.99
CA ARG A 162 -8.78 -14.39 -1.49
C ARG A 162 -8.01 -13.08 -1.27
N ARG A 163 -8.64 -11.92 -1.54
CA ARG A 163 -8.02 -10.61 -1.27
C ARG A 163 -7.69 -10.44 0.22
N ARG A 164 -8.62 -10.77 1.10
CA ARG A 164 -8.38 -10.68 2.56
C ARG A 164 -7.28 -11.65 3.01
N VAL A 165 -7.22 -12.88 2.48
CA VAL A 165 -6.10 -13.79 2.74
C VAL A 165 -4.77 -13.20 2.26
N ALA A 166 -4.73 -12.54 1.10
CA ALA A 166 -3.52 -11.85 0.64
C ALA A 166 -3.10 -10.71 1.59
N ILE A 167 -4.06 -9.97 2.16
CA ILE A 167 -3.79 -8.97 3.20
C ILE A 167 -3.22 -9.67 4.45
N ALA A 168 -3.83 -10.75 4.93
CA ALA A 168 -3.33 -11.52 6.07
C ALA A 168 -1.90 -12.02 5.86
N ARG A 169 -1.60 -12.55 4.66
CA ARG A 169 -0.25 -12.96 4.29
C ARG A 169 0.74 -11.79 4.35
N ALA A 170 0.36 -10.64 3.82
CA ALA A 170 1.20 -9.45 3.85
C ALA A 170 1.41 -8.90 5.27
N MET A 171 0.48 -9.14 6.20
CA MET A 171 0.55 -8.70 7.60
C MET A 171 1.29 -9.67 8.52
N ALA A 172 1.42 -10.93 8.15
CA ALA A 172 1.90 -11.98 9.07
C ALA A 172 3.26 -11.67 9.69
N PHE A 173 4.15 -11.02 8.94
CA PHE A 173 5.49 -10.61 9.40
C PHE A 173 5.56 -9.18 9.95
N LYS A 174 4.41 -8.52 10.20
CA LYS A 174 4.30 -7.18 10.81
C LYS A 174 5.05 -6.08 10.06
N PRO A 175 4.80 -5.86 8.76
CA PRO A 175 5.47 -4.82 8.00
C PRO A 175 5.08 -3.42 8.50
N SER A 176 5.99 -2.46 8.39
CA SER A 176 5.68 -1.04 8.67
C SER A 176 5.00 -0.34 7.49
N ILE A 177 5.13 -0.91 6.27
CA ILE A 177 4.57 -0.34 5.04
C ILE A 177 3.81 -1.42 4.26
N LEU A 178 2.60 -1.11 3.82
CA LEU A 178 1.79 -1.93 2.93
C LEU A 178 1.54 -1.24 1.59
N LEU A 179 1.73 -1.98 0.52
CA LEU A 179 1.54 -1.55 -0.86
C LEU A 179 0.35 -2.32 -1.46
N TYR A 180 -0.68 -1.60 -1.89
CA TYR A 180 -1.88 -2.17 -2.48
C TYR A 180 -1.95 -1.83 -3.97
N ASP A 181 -1.86 -2.85 -4.83
CA ASP A 181 -1.97 -2.71 -6.27
C ASP A 181 -3.36 -3.17 -6.73
N GLU A 182 -4.28 -2.22 -6.87
CA GLU A 182 -5.66 -2.42 -7.31
C GLU A 182 -6.42 -3.53 -6.53
N ALA A 183 -6.28 -3.55 -5.21
CA ALA A 183 -6.73 -4.64 -4.35
C ALA A 183 -8.26 -4.85 -4.34
N THR A 184 -9.08 -3.86 -4.73
CA THR A 184 -10.55 -3.96 -4.79
C THR A 184 -11.08 -4.14 -6.20
N THR A 185 -10.22 -4.03 -7.22
CA THR A 185 -10.63 -4.13 -8.64
C THR A 185 -11.27 -5.48 -8.95
N GLY A 186 -12.44 -5.44 -9.59
CA GLY A 186 -13.21 -6.64 -9.97
C GLY A 186 -14.04 -7.25 -8.84
N LEU A 187 -14.10 -6.64 -7.66
CA LEU A 187 -15.00 -7.01 -6.59
C LEU A 187 -16.33 -6.24 -6.70
N ASP A 188 -17.41 -6.86 -6.21
CA ASP A 188 -18.67 -6.14 -6.03
C ASP A 188 -18.52 -5.07 -4.91
N PRO A 189 -19.38 -4.03 -4.90
CA PRO A 189 -19.24 -2.91 -3.97
C PRO A 189 -19.23 -3.28 -2.49
N ILE A 190 -19.99 -4.28 -2.06
CA ILE A 190 -20.05 -4.71 -0.65
C ILE A 190 -18.75 -5.39 -0.25
N THR A 191 -18.27 -6.29 -1.11
CA THR A 191 -17.01 -7.01 -0.90
C THR A 191 -15.82 -6.05 -0.95
N ALA A 192 -15.80 -5.08 -1.86
CA ALA A 192 -14.75 -4.06 -1.93
C ALA A 192 -14.70 -3.24 -0.63
N THR A 193 -15.84 -2.76 -0.12
CA THR A 193 -15.90 -2.06 1.16
C THR A 193 -15.33 -2.89 2.32
N THR A 194 -15.56 -4.22 2.34
CA THR A 194 -14.97 -5.08 3.37
C THR A 194 -13.43 -5.10 3.28
N VAL A 195 -12.86 -5.06 2.08
CA VAL A 195 -11.40 -4.98 1.87
C VAL A 195 -10.87 -3.61 2.29
N ASP A 196 -11.59 -2.53 1.93
CA ASP A 196 -11.24 -1.15 2.34
C ASP A 196 -11.25 -0.99 3.86
N ASP A 197 -12.22 -1.61 4.56
CA ASP A 197 -12.29 -1.63 6.02
C ASP A 197 -11.04 -2.26 6.64
N GLU A 198 -10.50 -3.33 6.05
CA GLU A 198 -9.25 -3.95 6.53
C GLU A 198 -8.05 -3.01 6.32
N MET A 199 -7.97 -2.29 5.18
CA MET A 199 -6.92 -1.29 4.95
C MET A 199 -6.99 -0.18 6.00
N ILE A 200 -8.20 0.33 6.31
CA ILE A 200 -8.44 1.36 7.32
C ILE A 200 -8.03 0.86 8.72
N LYS A 201 -8.42 -0.37 9.09
CA LYS A 201 -8.05 -0.97 10.39
C LYS A 201 -6.53 -1.07 10.54
N LEU A 202 -5.82 -1.50 9.50
CA LEU A 202 -4.37 -1.62 9.51
C LEU A 202 -3.67 -0.28 9.69
N ARG A 203 -4.12 0.74 8.95
CA ARG A 203 -3.61 2.10 9.11
C ARG A 203 -3.83 2.62 10.53
N ASP A 204 -5.02 2.45 11.09
CA ASP A 204 -5.44 3.16 12.29
C ASP A 204 -5.15 2.40 13.59
N LEU A 205 -5.20 1.07 13.57
CA LEU A 205 -5.01 0.23 14.76
C LEU A 205 -3.59 -0.31 14.86
N GLU A 206 -2.94 -0.55 13.72
CA GLU A 206 -1.57 -1.11 13.66
C GLU A 206 -0.54 -0.05 13.24
N SER A 207 -0.95 1.19 12.96
CA SER A 207 -0.09 2.31 12.55
C SER A 207 0.75 2.01 11.31
N VAL A 208 0.23 1.22 10.38
CA VAL A 208 0.90 0.86 9.13
C VAL A 208 0.79 2.00 8.14
N SER A 209 1.91 2.39 7.53
CA SER A 209 1.93 3.33 6.41
C SER A 209 1.49 2.61 5.13
N SER A 210 0.79 3.27 4.22
CA SER A 210 0.33 2.58 3.01
C SER A 210 0.41 3.42 1.74
N ILE A 211 0.69 2.74 0.61
CA ILE A 211 0.40 3.26 -0.72
C ILE A 211 -0.71 2.42 -1.34
N ILE A 212 -1.76 3.07 -1.79
CA ILE A 212 -2.90 2.44 -2.46
C ILE A 212 -2.92 2.93 -3.90
N VAL A 213 -2.74 2.00 -4.83
CA VAL A 213 -2.90 2.25 -6.25
C VAL A 213 -4.29 1.78 -6.67
N THR A 214 -5.09 2.67 -7.23
CA THR A 214 -6.44 2.33 -7.72
C THR A 214 -6.90 3.29 -8.81
N HIS A 215 -7.85 2.86 -9.62
CA HIS A 215 -8.64 3.71 -10.50
C HIS A 215 -10.09 3.86 -10.00
N GLN A 216 -10.43 3.23 -8.86
CA GLN A 216 -11.77 3.26 -8.27
C GLN A 216 -11.89 4.41 -7.27
N LEU A 217 -12.55 5.48 -7.67
CA LEU A 217 -12.72 6.68 -6.86
C LEU A 217 -13.48 6.42 -5.57
N ARG A 218 -14.53 5.59 -5.63
CA ARG A 218 -15.35 5.25 -4.47
C ARG A 218 -14.47 4.72 -3.33
N ASP A 219 -13.64 3.74 -3.62
CA ASP A 219 -12.78 3.06 -2.65
C ASP A 219 -11.68 4.02 -2.15
N ALA A 220 -11.08 4.78 -3.07
CA ALA A 220 -10.08 5.79 -2.75
C ALA A 220 -10.61 6.83 -1.76
N PHE A 221 -11.79 7.42 -2.02
CA PHE A 221 -12.43 8.37 -1.12
C PHE A 221 -12.90 7.72 0.18
N TYR A 222 -13.41 6.48 0.12
CA TYR A 222 -13.83 5.76 1.31
C TYR A 222 -12.66 5.59 2.29
N VAL A 223 -11.52 5.09 1.83
CA VAL A 223 -10.33 4.92 2.67
C VAL A 223 -9.80 6.26 3.20
N ALA A 224 -9.86 7.33 2.40
CA ALA A 224 -9.39 8.66 2.81
C ALA A 224 -10.28 9.32 3.87
N THR A 225 -11.60 9.09 3.80
CA THR A 225 -12.58 9.81 4.63
C THR A 225 -13.14 8.99 5.79
N HIS A 226 -12.70 7.74 5.99
CA HIS A 226 -13.12 6.91 7.10
C HIS A 226 -11.93 6.52 7.99
N MET A 227 -12.24 6.20 9.25
CA MET A 227 -11.26 5.77 10.24
C MET A 227 -11.80 4.62 11.08
N ALA A 228 -10.89 3.77 11.57
CA ALA A 228 -11.20 2.72 12.53
C ALA A 228 -10.99 3.26 13.95
N GLN A 229 -11.97 3.00 14.82
CA GLN A 229 -11.87 3.28 16.24
C GLN A 229 -12.46 2.12 17.06
N ARG A 230 -12.00 2.01 18.33
CA ARG A 230 -12.61 1.05 19.29
C ARG A 230 -13.69 1.76 20.07
N ASP A 231 -14.86 1.13 20.16
CA ASP A 231 -15.93 1.58 21.05
C ASP A 231 -15.61 1.28 22.52
N ALA A 232 -16.47 1.70 23.44
CA ALA A 232 -16.31 1.47 24.88
C ALA A 232 -16.28 -0.02 25.26
N ALA A 233 -16.79 -0.91 24.41
CA ALA A 233 -16.75 -2.36 24.58
C ALA A 233 -15.53 -3.01 23.91
N GLY A 234 -14.62 -2.22 23.31
CA GLY A 234 -13.43 -2.68 22.61
C GLY A 234 -13.68 -3.18 21.18
N ARG A 235 -14.90 -3.07 20.64
CA ARG A 235 -15.25 -3.50 19.29
C ARG A 235 -14.77 -2.45 18.28
N VAL A 236 -14.16 -2.91 17.19
CA VAL A 236 -13.72 -2.03 16.10
C VAL A 236 -14.92 -1.60 15.26
N GLN A 237 -15.00 -0.30 14.99
CA GLN A 237 -16.00 0.32 14.14
C GLN A 237 -15.33 1.23 13.13
N ILE A 238 -15.82 1.23 11.89
CA ILE A 238 -15.43 2.19 10.87
C ILE A 238 -16.41 3.37 10.92
N VAL A 239 -15.87 4.56 11.07
CA VAL A 239 -16.63 5.80 11.19
C VAL A 239 -16.05 6.86 10.27
N GLN A 240 -16.78 7.97 10.07
CA GLN A 240 -16.24 9.12 9.35
C GLN A 240 -14.97 9.64 10.05
N ALA A 241 -13.93 9.89 9.28
CA ALA A 241 -12.66 10.41 9.79
C ALA A 241 -12.82 11.87 10.31
N THR A 242 -12.01 12.21 11.30
CA THR A 242 -11.88 13.61 11.71
C THR A 242 -11.06 14.37 10.68
N ALA A 243 -11.21 15.70 10.58
CA ALA A 243 -10.44 16.54 9.66
C ALA A 243 -8.91 16.37 9.82
N ALA A 244 -8.43 16.11 11.04
CA ALA A 244 -7.01 15.84 11.29
C ALA A 244 -6.58 14.47 10.73
N LYS A 245 -7.49 13.47 10.74
CA LYS A 245 -7.22 12.13 10.22
C LYS A 245 -7.30 12.09 8.70
N GLU A 246 -8.24 12.83 8.09
CA GLU A 246 -8.34 12.96 6.62
C GLU A 246 -7.06 13.53 6.00
N LYS A 247 -6.39 14.48 6.68
CA LYS A 247 -5.10 15.01 6.24
C LYS A 247 -3.94 14.00 6.25
N GLN A 248 -4.13 12.82 6.85
CA GLN A 248 -3.15 11.72 6.78
C GLN A 248 -3.33 10.84 5.54
N ALA A 249 -4.36 11.12 4.72
CA ALA A 249 -4.56 10.49 3.42
C ALA A 249 -4.40 11.53 2.32
N GLU A 250 -3.36 11.36 1.51
CA GLU A 250 -3.04 12.26 0.41
C GLU A 250 -3.21 11.55 -0.93
N PHE A 251 -3.73 12.27 -1.90
CA PHE A 251 -3.94 11.81 -3.27
C PHE A 251 -2.84 12.31 -4.18
N ILE A 252 -2.37 11.43 -5.05
CA ILE A 252 -1.60 11.75 -6.25
C ILE A 252 -2.42 11.30 -7.45
N MET A 253 -2.50 12.10 -8.50
CA MET A 253 -3.04 11.67 -9.78
C MET A 253 -1.95 11.61 -10.83
N LEU A 254 -1.76 10.42 -11.41
CA LEU A 254 -0.82 10.18 -12.50
C LEU A 254 -1.54 10.23 -13.85
N ARG A 255 -0.95 11.00 -14.78
CA ARG A 255 -1.34 11.05 -16.18
C ARG A 255 -0.10 11.07 -17.05
N ASP A 256 -0.03 10.16 -18.01
CA ASP A 256 1.06 10.09 -19.00
C ASP A 256 2.47 10.13 -18.35
N GLY A 257 2.62 9.43 -17.22
CA GLY A 257 3.87 9.37 -16.47
C GLY A 257 4.20 10.59 -15.62
N LEU A 258 3.31 11.58 -15.51
CA LEU A 258 3.50 12.80 -14.72
C LEU A 258 2.51 12.86 -13.55
N ILE A 259 2.91 13.51 -12.46
CA ILE A 259 1.99 13.91 -11.39
C ILE A 259 1.26 15.18 -11.85
N VAL A 260 -0.06 15.07 -12.06
CA VAL A 260 -0.91 16.21 -12.45
C VAL A 260 -1.71 16.79 -11.28
N PHE A 261 -1.71 16.10 -10.12
CA PHE A 261 -2.32 16.55 -8.89
C PHE A 261 -1.65 15.89 -7.68
N GLU A 262 -1.50 16.67 -6.61
CA GLU A 262 -1.18 16.21 -5.27
C GLU A 262 -1.97 17.05 -4.24
N GLY A 263 -2.60 16.39 -3.26
CA GLY A 263 -3.39 17.06 -2.23
C GLY A 263 -4.32 16.11 -1.48
N ASP A 264 -5.11 16.66 -0.55
CA ASP A 264 -6.11 15.91 0.20
C ASP A 264 -7.42 15.70 -0.60
N ALA A 265 -8.37 14.99 0.01
CA ALA A 265 -9.65 14.65 -0.60
C ALA A 265 -10.47 15.90 -0.98
N ASP A 266 -10.42 16.94 -0.15
CA ASP A 266 -11.17 18.17 -0.39
C ASP A 266 -10.56 18.97 -1.54
N ALA A 267 -9.24 19.07 -1.59
CA ALA A 267 -8.52 19.69 -2.71
C ALA A 267 -8.79 18.97 -4.03
N LEU A 268 -8.84 17.62 -4.00
CA LEU A 268 -9.15 16.82 -5.19
C LEU A 268 -10.58 17.08 -5.69
N ARG A 269 -11.58 17.10 -4.80
CA ARG A 269 -12.98 17.42 -5.15
C ARG A 269 -13.15 18.85 -5.66
N ALA A 270 -12.37 19.79 -5.13
CA ALA A 270 -12.43 21.21 -5.52
C ALA A 270 -11.64 21.54 -6.79
N SER A 271 -10.93 20.55 -7.37
CA SER A 271 -10.12 20.76 -8.56
C SER A 271 -10.94 21.27 -9.74
N THR A 272 -10.39 22.25 -10.43
CA THR A 272 -10.97 22.84 -11.66
C THR A 272 -10.30 22.30 -12.92
N ASP A 273 -9.28 21.46 -12.78
CA ASP A 273 -8.59 20.83 -13.91
C ASP A 273 -9.58 19.96 -14.71
N PRO A 274 -9.70 20.14 -16.04
CA PRO A 274 -10.65 19.38 -16.85
C PRO A 274 -10.45 17.87 -16.81
N TYR A 275 -9.20 17.40 -16.79
CA TYR A 275 -8.88 15.97 -16.72
C TYR A 275 -9.30 15.37 -15.38
N ILE A 276 -9.03 16.08 -14.29
CA ILE A 276 -9.43 15.63 -12.95
C ILE A 276 -10.94 15.57 -12.84
N ARG A 277 -11.64 16.59 -13.33
CA ARG A 277 -13.11 16.63 -13.32
C ARG A 277 -13.74 15.52 -14.15
N ASP A 278 -13.19 15.22 -15.32
CA ASP A 278 -13.61 14.12 -16.15
C ASP A 278 -13.38 12.77 -15.47
N PHE A 279 -12.23 12.63 -14.78
CA PHE A 279 -11.92 11.41 -14.03
C PHE A 279 -12.83 11.24 -12.79
N LEU A 280 -13.29 12.33 -12.17
CA LEU A 280 -14.19 12.32 -11.01
C LEU A 280 -15.68 12.17 -11.38
N SER A 281 -16.07 12.29 -12.66
CA SER A 281 -17.46 12.18 -13.14
C SER A 281 -17.90 10.74 -13.34
#